data_b06bcc6fd7a4bb65848696e9409bbfab
#
_entry.id   b06bcc6fd7a4bb65848696e9409bbfab
#
_cell.length_a   1.000
_cell.length_b   1.000
_cell.length_c   1.000
_cell.angle_alpha   90.00
_cell.angle_beta   90.00
_cell.angle_gamma   90.00
#
_symmetry.space_group_name_H-M   'P 1'
#
loop_
_entity.id
_entity.type
_entity.pdbx_description
1 polymer ?
#
loop_
_entity_poly.entity_id
_entity_poly.type
_entity_poly.pdbx_seq_one_letter_code
_entity_poly.pdbx_strand_id
1 'polypeptide(L)'
;MYIQFNNIKKSFDGNTVLDVENLQIEKGEIVSIIGKNGSGKSTLIKILCGLLYQDQGECMVDNISNKNSKIREHTKLVLESGGGYYDYLTATENIMYFLGLNHVNYNEDEVHNLMSKLDFTEFKDKKVSELSQGNRQKLSLIVTLLTNPDIICLDEPTNGLDINSMNILLNFLHKIAVEDQKTVIFTSHDLSFMKNINSRLILINEGKIVLDKPSKQLFDSKDLQKDIIEIENTNRNLLDNLKKTKYEFTDNSIMLSVYDEAEKEFLLKNCDIISMRKESLTAEDVYFRVISNV
;
A
#
# COMPACT_ATOMS: atom_id res chain seq x y z
N MET A 1 9.47 6.13 20.27
CA MET A 1 8.81 5.20 19.32
C MET A 1 7.31 5.36 19.48
N TYR A 2 6.62 5.58 18.37
CA TYR A 2 5.20 5.96 18.43
C TYR A 2 4.28 4.73 18.22
N ILE A 3 4.57 3.89 17.24
CA ILE A 3 3.87 2.63 17.02
C ILE A 3 4.86 1.48 17.22
N GLN A 4 4.42 0.42 17.92
CA GLN A 4 5.24 -0.76 18.22
C GLN A 4 4.42 -2.02 18.00
N PHE A 5 4.97 -2.95 17.24
CA PHE A 5 4.49 -4.32 17.12
C PHE A 5 5.59 -5.24 17.67
N ASN A 6 5.29 -5.99 18.72
CA ASN A 6 6.24 -6.87 19.38
C ASN A 6 5.71 -8.31 19.36
N ASN A 7 6.42 -9.22 18.68
CA ASN A 7 6.11 -10.65 18.57
C ASN A 7 4.66 -10.94 18.17
N ILE A 8 4.17 -10.20 17.18
CA ILE A 8 2.79 -10.33 16.70
C ILE A 8 2.63 -11.63 15.94
N LYS A 9 1.70 -12.47 16.42
CA LYS A 9 1.22 -13.63 15.66
C LYS A 9 -0.28 -13.58 15.48
N LYS A 10 -0.73 -13.92 14.28
CA LYS A 10 -2.15 -14.04 13.93
C LYS A 10 -2.38 -15.21 13.02
N SER A 11 -3.33 -16.07 13.38
CA SER A 11 -3.74 -17.23 12.59
C SER A 11 -5.25 -17.19 12.34
N PHE A 12 -5.67 -17.76 11.22
CA PHE A 12 -7.06 -18.04 10.89
C PHE A 12 -7.16 -19.51 10.49
N ASP A 13 -8.09 -20.23 11.06
CA ASP A 13 -8.33 -21.65 10.80
C ASP A 13 -7.04 -22.51 10.82
N GLY A 14 -6.17 -22.22 11.80
CA GLY A 14 -4.90 -22.92 11.97
C GLY A 14 -3.75 -22.44 11.05
N ASN A 15 -4.03 -21.58 10.07
CA ASN A 15 -3.02 -21.04 9.17
C ASN A 15 -2.47 -19.70 9.70
N THR A 16 -1.17 -19.61 9.92
CA THR A 16 -0.51 -18.38 10.35
C THR A 16 -0.47 -17.37 9.20
N VAL A 17 -1.09 -16.21 9.41
CA VAL A 17 -1.17 -15.10 8.44
C VAL A 17 -0.18 -13.99 8.77
N LEU A 18 0.17 -13.82 10.05
CA LEU A 18 1.20 -12.88 10.51
C LEU A 18 2.12 -13.54 11.53
N ASP A 19 3.41 -13.29 11.38
CA ASP A 19 4.48 -13.63 12.32
C ASP A 19 5.55 -12.52 12.25
N VAL A 20 5.27 -11.40 12.92
CA VAL A 20 6.10 -10.19 12.92
C VAL A 20 6.80 -10.07 14.28
N GLU A 21 8.11 -10.28 14.31
CA GLU A 21 8.91 -10.21 15.54
C GLU A 21 8.95 -8.80 16.10
N ASN A 22 9.32 -7.83 15.29
CA ASN A 22 9.41 -6.43 15.70
C ASN A 22 9.17 -5.50 14.50
N LEU A 23 8.32 -4.50 14.71
CA LEU A 23 8.15 -3.37 13.80
C LEU A 23 7.89 -2.12 14.63
N GLN A 24 8.64 -1.07 14.35
CA GLN A 24 8.51 0.22 15.02
C GLN A 24 8.36 1.32 14.00
N ILE A 25 7.41 2.25 14.23
CA ILE A 25 7.13 3.38 13.35
C ILE A 25 7.15 4.65 14.20
N GLU A 26 7.81 5.69 13.69
CA GLU A 26 7.88 6.98 14.37
C GLU A 26 6.65 7.84 14.05
N LYS A 27 6.42 8.85 14.88
CA LYS A 27 5.33 9.83 14.65
C LYS A 27 5.66 10.69 13.42
N GLY A 28 4.65 10.94 12.59
CA GLY A 28 4.82 11.72 11.37
C GLY A 28 5.48 10.95 10.21
N GLU A 29 5.74 9.65 10.38
CA GLU A 29 6.35 8.82 9.33
C GLU A 29 5.32 8.41 8.28
N ILE A 30 5.75 8.35 7.02
CA ILE A 30 4.97 7.76 5.93
C ILE A 30 5.52 6.37 5.65
N VAL A 31 4.69 5.35 5.81
CA VAL A 31 5.05 3.94 5.64
C VAL A 31 4.21 3.31 4.55
N SER A 32 4.87 2.71 3.56
CA SER A 32 4.22 1.88 2.55
C SER A 32 4.45 0.40 2.85
N ILE A 33 3.38 -0.39 2.82
CA ILE A 33 3.43 -1.84 3.04
C ILE A 33 3.12 -2.53 1.71
N ILE A 34 4.06 -3.31 1.22
CA ILE A 34 3.92 -4.10 0.00
C ILE A 34 3.98 -5.60 0.28
N GLY A 35 3.45 -6.39 -0.63
CA GLY A 35 3.43 -7.85 -0.54
C GLY A 35 2.32 -8.44 -1.40
N LYS A 36 2.41 -9.74 -1.69
CA LYS A 36 1.35 -10.43 -2.44
C LYS A 36 0.00 -10.40 -1.72
N ASN A 37 -1.08 -10.66 -2.48
CA ASN A 37 -2.39 -10.88 -1.87
C ASN A 37 -2.32 -12.02 -0.86
N GLY A 38 -2.92 -11.84 0.33
CA GLY A 38 -2.85 -12.81 1.40
C GLY A 38 -1.55 -12.78 2.23
N SER A 39 -0.56 -11.91 1.94
CA SER A 39 0.69 -11.85 2.72
C SER A 39 0.54 -11.31 4.15
N GLY A 40 -0.63 -10.76 4.53
CA GLY A 40 -0.89 -10.25 5.88
C GLY A 40 -0.97 -8.72 6.00
N LYS A 41 -0.80 -7.94 4.91
CA LYS A 41 -0.83 -6.45 4.92
C LYS A 41 -2.07 -5.87 5.62
N SER A 42 -3.24 -6.18 5.10
CA SER A 42 -4.53 -5.69 5.66
C SER A 42 -4.78 -6.22 7.08
N THR A 43 -4.27 -7.41 7.42
CA THR A 43 -4.34 -7.98 8.77
C THR A 43 -3.51 -7.14 9.75
N LEU A 44 -2.28 -6.75 9.37
CA LEU A 44 -1.41 -5.91 10.19
C LEU A 44 -2.05 -4.54 10.45
N ILE A 45 -2.59 -3.90 9.41
CA ILE A 45 -3.28 -2.61 9.54
C ILE A 45 -4.53 -2.73 10.42
N LYS A 46 -5.33 -3.78 10.26
CA LYS A 46 -6.53 -4.01 11.09
C LYS A 46 -6.17 -4.24 12.55
N ILE A 47 -5.05 -4.90 12.84
CA ILE A 47 -4.53 -5.07 14.21
C ILE A 47 -4.15 -3.70 14.80
N LEU A 48 -3.43 -2.86 14.05
CA LEU A 48 -3.08 -1.50 14.48
C LEU A 48 -4.32 -0.69 14.85
N CYS A 49 -5.35 -0.74 14.02
CA CYS A 49 -6.58 0.04 14.23
C CYS A 49 -7.52 -0.56 15.29
N GLY A 50 -7.15 -1.65 15.98
CA GLY A 50 -8.01 -2.32 16.97
C GLY A 50 -9.30 -2.89 16.37
N LEU A 51 -9.30 -3.19 15.07
CA LEU A 51 -10.40 -3.87 14.35
C LEU A 51 -10.25 -5.38 14.36
N LEU A 52 -9.04 -5.85 14.61
CA LEU A 52 -8.67 -7.25 14.75
C LEU A 52 -7.66 -7.37 15.90
N TYR A 53 -7.67 -8.50 16.59
CA TYR A 53 -6.71 -8.74 17.66
C TYR A 53 -5.75 -9.87 17.27
N GLN A 54 -4.50 -9.67 17.60
CA GLN A 54 -3.45 -10.68 17.50
C GLN A 54 -3.68 -11.82 18.51
N ASP A 55 -3.18 -13.02 18.14
CA ASP A 55 -3.26 -14.20 19.03
C ASP A 55 -2.12 -14.17 20.06
N GLN A 56 -0.94 -13.63 19.65
CA GLN A 56 0.22 -13.47 20.51
C GLN A 56 0.87 -12.10 20.26
N GLY A 57 1.64 -11.64 21.24
CA GLY A 57 2.39 -10.38 21.16
C GLY A 57 1.56 -9.15 21.52
N GLU A 58 2.14 -7.99 21.30
CA GLU A 58 1.58 -6.70 21.67
C GLU A 58 1.69 -5.69 20.54
N CYS A 59 0.61 -4.94 20.30
CA CYS A 59 0.60 -3.78 19.42
C CYS A 59 0.22 -2.55 20.26
N MET A 60 1.10 -1.54 20.24
CA MET A 60 0.98 -0.32 21.04
C MET A 60 1.09 0.91 20.15
N VAL A 61 0.32 1.94 20.47
CA VAL A 61 0.40 3.29 19.90
C VAL A 61 0.49 4.27 21.06
N ASP A 62 1.58 5.00 21.16
CA ASP A 62 1.82 5.97 22.26
C ASP A 62 1.51 5.37 23.64
N ASN A 63 2.02 4.16 23.92
CA ASN A 63 1.76 3.36 25.11
C ASN A 63 0.28 2.93 25.32
N ILE A 64 -0.59 3.11 24.33
CA ILE A 64 -1.96 2.60 24.35
C ILE A 64 -2.01 1.28 23.57
N SER A 65 -2.47 0.21 24.22
CA SER A 65 -2.66 -1.08 23.55
C SER A 65 -3.78 -1.01 22.50
N ASN A 66 -3.59 -1.69 21.37
CA ASN A 66 -4.62 -1.83 20.35
C ASN A 66 -5.90 -2.53 20.84
N LYS A 67 -5.85 -3.21 22.01
CA LYS A 67 -7.02 -3.81 22.67
C LYS A 67 -7.83 -2.79 23.45
N ASN A 68 -7.30 -1.60 23.71
CA ASN A 68 -8.03 -0.51 24.34
C ASN A 68 -8.90 0.21 23.30
N SER A 69 -10.18 0.45 23.62
CA SER A 69 -11.13 1.13 22.71
C SER A 69 -10.65 2.53 22.28
N LYS A 70 -9.88 3.23 23.10
CA LYS A 70 -9.31 4.54 22.81
C LYS A 70 -8.42 4.55 21.55
N ILE A 71 -7.86 3.39 21.16
CA ILE A 71 -7.03 3.30 19.95
C ILE A 71 -7.78 3.79 18.71
N ARG A 72 -9.12 3.62 18.67
CA ARG A 72 -9.97 4.03 17.54
C ARG A 72 -10.16 5.54 17.42
N GLU A 73 -9.82 6.29 18.45
CA GLU A 73 -9.76 7.75 18.43
C GLU A 73 -8.47 8.22 17.74
N HIS A 74 -7.37 7.50 17.98
CA HIS A 74 -6.05 7.79 17.41
C HIS A 74 -5.84 7.25 16.01
N THR A 75 -6.53 6.16 15.63
CA THR A 75 -6.31 5.46 14.36
C THR A 75 -7.58 5.41 13.53
N LYS A 76 -7.47 5.64 12.23
CA LYS A 76 -8.57 5.44 11.28
C LYS A 76 -8.09 4.65 10.08
N LEU A 77 -8.97 3.81 9.54
CA LEU A 77 -8.72 2.99 8.36
C LEU A 77 -9.67 3.38 7.23
N VAL A 78 -9.10 3.75 6.10
CA VAL A 78 -9.80 3.91 4.82
C VAL A 78 -9.63 2.61 4.04
N LEU A 79 -10.74 1.95 3.73
CA LEU A 79 -10.74 0.70 2.97
C LEU A 79 -10.70 0.98 1.45
N GLU A 80 -10.13 0.06 0.69
CA GLU A 80 -10.02 0.08 -0.77
C GLU A 80 -11.36 0.39 -1.47
N SER A 81 -12.45 -0.18 -0.97
CA SER A 81 -13.78 -0.03 -1.58
C SER A 81 -14.41 1.35 -1.38
N GLY A 82 -13.82 2.22 -0.55
CA GLY A 82 -14.48 3.46 -0.11
C GLY A 82 -15.85 3.18 0.53
N GLY A 83 -16.05 1.98 1.08
CA GLY A 83 -17.35 1.49 1.53
C GLY A 83 -17.72 1.91 2.95
N GLY A 84 -18.96 1.60 3.32
CA GLY A 84 -19.50 1.88 4.67
C GLY A 84 -20.38 3.12 4.71
N TYR A 85 -20.55 3.81 3.58
CA TYR A 85 -21.42 4.98 3.45
C TYR A 85 -22.82 4.57 3.01
N TYR A 86 -23.81 5.44 3.34
CA TYR A 86 -25.19 5.23 2.93
C TYR A 86 -25.38 5.69 1.50
N ASP A 87 -25.67 4.76 0.60
CA ASP A 87 -25.80 5.01 -0.84
C ASP A 87 -26.92 5.99 -1.22
N TYR A 88 -27.97 6.04 -0.41
CA TYR A 88 -29.13 6.91 -0.62
C TYR A 88 -28.99 8.33 -0.07
N LEU A 89 -27.98 8.58 0.78
CA LEU A 89 -27.62 9.89 1.29
C LEU A 89 -26.63 10.60 0.35
N THR A 90 -26.67 11.92 0.35
CA THR A 90 -25.64 12.74 -0.31
C THR A 90 -24.29 12.61 0.38
N ALA A 91 -23.23 13.07 -0.29
CA ALA A 91 -21.90 13.10 0.31
C ALA A 91 -21.88 13.96 1.58
N THR A 92 -22.50 15.14 1.56
CA THR A 92 -22.60 16.04 2.72
C THR A 92 -23.37 15.39 3.87
N GLU A 93 -24.52 14.74 3.60
CA GLU A 93 -25.29 14.03 4.63
C GLU A 93 -24.51 12.87 5.25
N ASN A 94 -23.74 12.12 4.45
CA ASN A 94 -22.85 11.10 4.97
C ASN A 94 -21.77 11.70 5.88
N ILE A 95 -21.13 12.81 5.47
CA ILE A 95 -20.14 13.51 6.30
C ILE A 95 -20.76 13.89 7.64
N MET A 96 -21.90 14.56 7.64
CA MET A 96 -22.60 14.97 8.87
C MET A 96 -22.89 13.76 9.77
N TYR A 97 -23.39 12.67 9.19
CA TYR A 97 -23.72 11.45 9.93
C TYR A 97 -22.48 10.84 10.60
N PHE A 98 -21.39 10.64 9.84
CA PHE A 98 -20.19 10.00 10.38
C PHE A 98 -19.42 10.90 11.34
N LEU A 99 -19.45 12.23 11.19
CA LEU A 99 -18.92 13.14 12.19
C LEU A 99 -19.71 13.04 13.51
N GLY A 100 -21.04 13.00 13.41
CA GLY A 100 -21.90 12.80 14.57
C GLY A 100 -21.61 11.48 15.32
N LEU A 101 -21.39 10.37 14.60
CA LEU A 101 -21.00 9.09 15.19
C LEU A 101 -19.64 9.15 15.92
N ASN A 102 -18.73 10.00 15.46
CA ASN A 102 -17.43 10.20 16.09
C ASN A 102 -17.41 11.36 17.10
N HIS A 103 -18.57 11.92 17.45
CA HIS A 103 -18.72 13.05 18.38
C HIS A 103 -17.96 14.31 17.94
N VAL A 104 -17.79 14.49 16.62
CA VAL A 104 -17.16 15.67 16.01
C VAL A 104 -18.24 16.62 15.52
N ASN A 105 -18.12 17.89 15.88
CA ASN A 105 -19.03 18.92 15.39
C ASN A 105 -18.80 19.18 13.90
N TYR A 106 -19.89 19.29 13.15
CA TYR A 106 -19.83 19.69 11.74
C TYR A 106 -19.41 21.16 11.64
N ASN A 107 -18.34 21.40 10.89
CA ASN A 107 -17.86 22.75 10.56
C ASN A 107 -17.85 22.89 9.04
N GLU A 108 -18.71 23.76 8.51
CA GLU A 108 -18.91 23.94 7.07
C GLU A 108 -17.64 24.43 6.36
N ASP A 109 -16.91 25.36 6.96
CA ASP A 109 -15.68 25.91 6.38
C ASP A 109 -14.57 24.85 6.28
N GLU A 110 -14.43 24.02 7.30
CA GLU A 110 -13.45 22.95 7.33
C GLU A 110 -13.79 21.85 6.31
N VAL A 111 -15.06 21.46 6.24
CA VAL A 111 -15.56 20.49 5.25
C VAL A 111 -15.34 21.01 3.84
N HIS A 112 -15.72 22.25 3.55
CA HIS A 112 -15.53 22.87 2.25
C HIS A 112 -14.05 22.97 1.85
N ASN A 113 -13.17 23.35 2.80
CA ASN A 113 -11.73 23.43 2.57
C ASN A 113 -11.14 22.05 2.20
N LEU A 114 -11.53 20.97 2.91
CA LEU A 114 -11.08 19.61 2.58
C LEU A 114 -11.64 19.11 1.23
N MET A 115 -12.92 19.38 0.96
CA MET A 115 -13.52 19.06 -0.33
C MET A 115 -12.77 19.75 -1.48
N SER A 116 -12.43 21.01 -1.33
CA SER A 116 -11.69 21.79 -2.32
C SER A 116 -10.28 21.23 -2.53
N LYS A 117 -9.55 20.89 -1.46
CA LYS A 117 -8.19 20.31 -1.53
C LYS A 117 -8.15 18.94 -2.22
N LEU A 118 -9.23 18.17 -2.13
CA LEU A 118 -9.34 16.85 -2.73
C LEU A 118 -10.11 16.85 -4.08
N ASP A 119 -10.42 18.04 -4.62
CA ASP A 119 -11.19 18.20 -5.85
C ASP A 119 -12.50 17.42 -5.80
N PHE A 120 -13.29 17.68 -4.75
CA PHE A 120 -14.53 16.96 -4.44
C PHE A 120 -15.77 17.88 -4.34
N THR A 121 -15.60 19.19 -4.42
CA THR A 121 -16.67 20.17 -4.12
C THR A 121 -17.91 20.00 -4.99
N GLU A 122 -17.76 19.65 -6.26
CA GLU A 122 -18.89 19.45 -7.19
C GLU A 122 -19.74 18.21 -6.88
N PHE A 123 -19.22 17.30 -6.04
CA PHE A 123 -19.89 16.04 -5.67
C PHE A 123 -20.65 16.11 -4.34
N LYS A 124 -20.58 17.24 -3.62
CA LYS A 124 -21.10 17.40 -2.24
C LYS A 124 -22.59 17.02 -2.10
N ASP A 125 -23.40 17.39 -3.09
CA ASP A 125 -24.85 17.20 -3.11
C ASP A 125 -25.28 15.93 -3.89
N LYS A 126 -24.33 15.17 -4.47
CA LYS A 126 -24.60 13.91 -5.13
C LYS A 126 -24.77 12.79 -4.11
N LYS A 127 -25.69 11.87 -4.39
CA LYS A 127 -25.84 10.63 -3.63
C LYS A 127 -24.58 9.77 -3.77
N VAL A 128 -24.21 9.03 -2.72
CA VAL A 128 -23.05 8.15 -2.76
C VAL A 128 -23.21 7.07 -3.85
N SER A 129 -24.44 6.61 -4.14
CA SER A 129 -24.72 5.70 -5.26
C SER A 129 -24.29 6.22 -6.63
N GLU A 130 -24.23 7.55 -6.79
CA GLU A 130 -23.88 8.22 -8.05
C GLU A 130 -22.38 8.54 -8.18
N LEU A 131 -21.61 8.29 -7.13
CA LEU A 131 -20.18 8.56 -7.08
C LEU A 131 -19.38 7.42 -7.75
N SER A 132 -18.36 7.79 -8.52
CA SER A 132 -17.34 6.84 -8.97
C SER A 132 -16.59 6.25 -7.78
N GLN A 133 -15.89 5.13 -7.97
CA GLN A 133 -15.06 4.52 -6.92
C GLN A 133 -14.02 5.52 -6.36
N GLY A 134 -13.34 6.27 -7.23
CA GLY A 134 -12.38 7.28 -6.81
C GLY A 134 -13.03 8.39 -5.97
N ASN A 135 -14.25 8.85 -6.32
CA ASN A 135 -14.97 9.84 -5.53
C ASN A 135 -15.47 9.28 -4.20
N ARG A 136 -15.89 8.01 -4.14
CA ARG A 136 -16.18 7.33 -2.86
C ARG A 136 -14.94 7.29 -1.96
N GLN A 137 -13.77 7.08 -2.53
CA GLN A 137 -12.51 7.07 -1.79
C GLN A 137 -12.13 8.46 -1.29
N LYS A 138 -12.30 9.51 -2.11
CA LYS A 138 -12.15 10.91 -1.67
C LYS A 138 -13.10 11.24 -0.52
N LEU A 139 -14.36 10.81 -0.59
CA LEU A 139 -15.33 10.97 0.51
C LEU A 139 -14.83 10.30 1.79
N SER A 140 -14.32 9.06 1.69
CA SER A 140 -13.75 8.33 2.83
C SER A 140 -12.58 9.07 3.47
N LEU A 141 -11.70 9.65 2.66
CA LEU A 141 -10.59 10.48 3.12
C LEU A 141 -11.10 11.74 3.84
N ILE A 142 -12.08 12.45 3.27
CA ILE A 142 -12.67 13.66 3.87
C ILE A 142 -13.24 13.34 5.26
N VAL A 143 -14.09 12.31 5.37
CA VAL A 143 -14.66 11.89 6.65
C VAL A 143 -13.57 11.52 7.66
N THR A 144 -12.58 10.74 7.21
CA THR A 144 -11.47 10.31 8.08
C THR A 144 -10.70 11.49 8.62
N LEU A 145 -10.36 12.45 7.77
CA LEU A 145 -9.54 13.61 8.13
C LEU A 145 -10.28 14.59 9.07
N LEU A 146 -11.59 14.76 8.85
CA LEU A 146 -12.44 15.57 9.73
C LEU A 146 -12.52 15.01 11.16
N THR A 147 -12.28 13.71 11.35
CA THR A 147 -12.17 13.11 12.70
C THR A 147 -10.80 13.33 13.34
N ASN A 148 -9.88 13.99 12.65
CA ASN A 148 -8.55 14.38 13.09
C ASN A 148 -7.71 13.29 13.79
N PRO A 149 -7.59 12.07 13.23
CA PRO A 149 -6.81 11.01 13.85
C PRO A 149 -5.31 11.32 13.81
N ASP A 150 -4.52 10.70 14.69
CA ASP A 150 -3.06 10.79 14.68
C ASP A 150 -2.43 9.89 13.62
N ILE A 151 -3.10 8.75 13.34
CA ILE A 151 -2.65 7.72 12.42
C ILE A 151 -3.73 7.46 11.38
N ILE A 152 -3.36 7.56 10.11
CA ILE A 152 -4.22 7.32 8.96
C ILE A 152 -3.71 6.09 8.24
N CYS A 153 -4.52 5.04 8.22
CA CYS A 153 -4.26 3.82 7.48
C CYS A 153 -5.10 3.81 6.20
N LEU A 154 -4.47 3.48 5.07
CA LEU A 154 -5.12 3.43 3.76
C LEU A 154 -4.86 2.07 3.13
N ASP A 155 -5.92 1.33 2.83
CA ASP A 155 -5.81 0.03 2.16
C ASP A 155 -6.03 0.24 0.66
N GLU A 156 -4.95 0.09 -0.15
CA GLU A 156 -4.90 0.29 -1.60
C GLU A 156 -5.52 1.64 -2.08
N PRO A 157 -5.02 2.79 -1.58
CA PRO A 157 -5.65 4.09 -1.82
C PRO A 157 -5.58 4.58 -3.26
N THR A 158 -4.82 3.93 -4.12
CA THR A 158 -4.65 4.30 -5.54
C THR A 158 -5.61 3.60 -6.47
N ASN A 159 -6.29 2.54 -6.00
CA ASN A 159 -7.18 1.76 -6.84
C ASN A 159 -8.41 2.59 -7.30
N GLY A 160 -8.61 2.63 -8.62
CA GLY A 160 -9.71 3.38 -9.23
C GLY A 160 -9.50 4.90 -9.30
N LEU A 161 -8.32 5.41 -8.95
CA LEU A 161 -7.96 6.81 -9.16
C LEU A 161 -7.31 7.00 -10.55
N ASP A 162 -7.68 8.10 -11.20
CA ASP A 162 -6.92 8.61 -12.35
C ASP A 162 -5.59 9.27 -11.89
N ILE A 163 -4.72 9.56 -12.85
CA ILE A 163 -3.38 10.13 -12.58
C ILE A 163 -3.48 11.47 -11.83
N ASN A 164 -4.46 12.30 -12.15
CA ASN A 164 -4.63 13.60 -11.50
C ASN A 164 -5.07 13.42 -10.03
N SER A 165 -6.06 12.59 -9.78
CA SER A 165 -6.53 12.25 -8.43
C SER A 165 -5.43 11.60 -7.59
N MET A 166 -4.59 10.76 -8.20
CA MET A 166 -3.43 10.16 -7.54
C MET A 166 -2.41 11.22 -7.11
N ASN A 167 -2.10 12.20 -7.97
CA ASN A 167 -1.19 13.29 -7.63
C ASN A 167 -1.74 14.19 -6.52
N ILE A 168 -3.05 14.47 -6.54
CA ILE A 168 -3.72 15.22 -5.45
C ILE A 168 -3.57 14.47 -4.14
N LEU A 169 -3.84 13.16 -4.13
CA LEU A 169 -3.69 12.32 -2.95
C LEU A 169 -2.24 12.32 -2.42
N LEU A 170 -1.24 12.13 -3.29
CA LEU A 170 0.18 12.15 -2.94
C LEU A 170 0.56 13.45 -2.22
N ASN A 171 0.26 14.57 -2.84
CA ASN A 171 0.59 15.89 -2.29
C ASN A 171 -0.11 16.11 -0.95
N PHE A 172 -1.35 15.66 -0.85
CA PHE A 172 -2.13 15.77 0.37
C PHE A 172 -1.55 14.92 1.50
N LEU A 173 -1.24 13.63 1.26
CA LEU A 173 -0.66 12.72 2.25
C LEU A 173 0.71 13.23 2.73
N HIS A 174 1.53 13.72 1.82
CA HIS A 174 2.81 14.33 2.17
C HIS A 174 2.63 15.54 3.07
N LYS A 175 1.67 16.41 2.74
CA LYS A 175 1.38 17.60 3.50
C LYS A 175 0.95 17.28 4.94
N ILE A 176 -0.02 16.39 5.14
CA ILE A 176 -0.51 16.03 6.48
C ILE A 176 0.57 15.32 7.33
N ALA A 177 1.46 14.57 6.70
CA ALA A 177 2.56 13.94 7.42
C ALA A 177 3.60 14.97 7.89
N VAL A 178 3.99 15.91 7.02
CA VAL A 178 5.04 16.88 7.31
C VAL A 178 4.52 18.05 8.17
N GLU A 179 3.39 18.66 7.78
CA GLU A 179 2.88 19.87 8.44
C GLU A 179 2.06 19.53 9.69
N ASP A 180 1.19 18.51 9.62
CA ASP A 180 0.29 18.15 10.72
C ASP A 180 0.86 17.03 11.60
N GLN A 181 2.07 16.53 11.30
CA GLN A 181 2.74 15.42 12.01
C GLN A 181 1.86 14.16 12.15
N LYS A 182 1.01 13.89 11.13
CA LYS A 182 0.20 12.68 11.07
C LYS A 182 1.05 11.52 10.58
N THR A 183 0.90 10.36 11.22
CA THR A 183 1.50 9.11 10.71
C THR A 183 0.61 8.51 9.64
N VAL A 184 1.18 8.21 8.48
CA VAL A 184 0.44 7.65 7.34
C VAL A 184 0.97 6.27 7.02
N ILE A 185 0.09 5.27 7.03
CA ILE A 185 0.43 3.89 6.67
C ILE A 185 -0.48 3.45 5.53
N PHE A 186 0.08 3.01 4.42
CA PHE A 186 -0.74 2.56 3.30
C PHE A 186 -0.22 1.29 2.66
N THR A 187 -1.15 0.51 2.08
CA THR A 187 -0.80 -0.58 1.17
C THR A 187 -0.89 -0.08 -0.26
N SER A 188 -0.04 -0.54 -1.15
CA SER A 188 -0.16 -0.26 -2.57
C SER A 188 0.61 -1.28 -3.41
N HIS A 189 0.11 -1.51 -4.62
CA HIS A 189 0.81 -2.22 -5.69
C HIS A 189 1.44 -1.24 -6.70
N ASP A 190 1.21 0.06 -6.58
CA ASP A 190 1.73 1.08 -7.49
C ASP A 190 3.09 1.59 -7.02
N LEU A 191 4.16 1.15 -7.71
CA LEU A 191 5.52 1.60 -7.42
C LEU A 191 5.74 3.08 -7.73
N SER A 192 5.04 3.63 -8.73
CA SER A 192 5.15 5.05 -9.07
C SER A 192 4.63 5.91 -7.93
N PHE A 193 3.51 5.49 -7.34
CA PHE A 193 2.98 6.12 -6.14
C PHE A 193 3.97 6.06 -4.97
N MET A 194 4.52 4.88 -4.68
CA MET A 194 5.48 4.68 -3.58
C MET A 194 6.79 5.46 -3.78
N LYS A 195 7.29 5.54 -5.01
CA LYS A 195 8.48 6.32 -5.35
C LYS A 195 8.27 7.82 -5.10
N ASN A 196 7.12 8.34 -5.51
CA ASN A 196 6.84 9.77 -5.44
C ASN A 196 6.54 10.24 -4.00
N ILE A 197 5.99 9.38 -3.14
CA ILE A 197 5.66 9.77 -1.75
C ILE A 197 6.87 9.75 -0.80
N ASN A 198 8.02 9.19 -1.23
CA ASN A 198 9.22 9.10 -0.39
C ASN A 198 8.94 8.49 0.99
N SER A 199 8.35 7.30 1.00
CA SER A 199 7.98 6.56 2.21
C SER A 199 9.09 5.62 2.68
N ARG A 200 8.98 5.14 3.94
CA ARG A 200 9.64 3.91 4.38
C ARG A 200 8.86 2.72 3.82
N LEU A 201 9.55 1.82 3.14
CA LEU A 201 8.96 0.68 2.47
C LEU A 201 9.17 -0.58 3.30
N ILE A 202 8.07 -1.24 3.65
CA ILE A 202 8.03 -2.51 4.36
C ILE A 202 7.47 -3.57 3.41
N LEU A 203 8.23 -4.64 3.16
CA LEU A 203 7.75 -5.78 2.38
C LEU A 203 7.38 -6.93 3.31
N ILE A 204 6.14 -7.38 3.18
CA ILE A 204 5.62 -8.53 3.91
C ILE A 204 5.50 -9.73 2.95
N ASN A 205 6.12 -10.84 3.31
CA ASN A 205 5.99 -12.13 2.65
C ASN A 205 5.61 -13.20 3.65
N GLU A 206 4.55 -13.97 3.37
CA GLU A 206 4.08 -15.08 4.22
C GLU A 206 3.98 -14.68 5.71
N GLY A 207 3.45 -13.49 5.94
CA GLY A 207 3.26 -12.96 7.29
C GLY A 207 4.50 -12.36 7.96
N LYS A 208 5.67 -12.42 7.34
CA LYS A 208 6.94 -11.92 7.88
C LYS A 208 7.40 -10.67 7.16
N ILE A 209 8.06 -9.76 7.90
CA ILE A 209 8.75 -8.62 7.31
C ILE A 209 10.08 -9.12 6.73
N VAL A 210 10.23 -9.02 5.41
CA VAL A 210 11.45 -9.45 4.69
C VAL A 210 12.29 -8.28 4.20
N LEU A 211 11.71 -7.07 4.18
CA LEU A 211 12.41 -5.83 3.85
C LEU A 211 11.82 -4.67 4.65
N ASP A 212 12.70 -3.79 5.14
CA ASP A 212 12.34 -2.55 5.83
C ASP A 212 13.42 -1.51 5.53
N LYS A 213 13.16 -0.62 4.55
CA LYS A 213 14.11 0.39 4.06
C LYS A 213 13.39 1.63 3.53
N PRO A 214 14.05 2.81 3.52
CA PRO A 214 13.54 3.98 2.78
C PRO A 214 13.33 3.65 1.31
N SER A 215 12.18 4.06 0.75
CA SER A 215 11.83 3.81 -0.66
C SER A 215 12.89 4.35 -1.62
N LYS A 216 13.51 5.51 -1.32
CA LYS A 216 14.61 6.07 -2.11
C LYS A 216 15.77 5.08 -2.31
N GLN A 217 16.16 4.33 -1.28
CA GLN A 217 17.26 3.37 -1.42
C GLN A 217 16.97 2.25 -2.40
N LEU A 218 15.70 1.94 -2.61
CA LEU A 218 15.28 0.95 -3.61
C LEU A 218 15.14 1.55 -5.02
N PHE A 219 14.75 2.82 -5.08
CA PHE A 219 14.41 3.48 -6.34
C PHE A 219 15.50 4.38 -6.93
N ASP A 220 16.53 4.76 -6.17
CA ASP A 220 17.66 5.56 -6.65
C ASP A 220 18.76 4.72 -7.35
N SER A 221 18.69 3.38 -7.25
CA SER A 221 19.58 2.51 -8.00
C SER A 221 19.24 2.56 -9.50
N LYS A 222 20.25 2.51 -10.36
CA LYS A 222 20.09 2.35 -11.83
C LYS A 222 19.29 1.09 -12.22
N ASP A 223 18.87 0.33 -11.23
CA ASP A 223 18.23 -0.98 -11.27
C ASP A 223 16.70 -0.92 -11.29
N LEU A 224 16.08 0.21 -11.66
CA LEU A 224 14.60 0.31 -11.80
C LEU A 224 14.07 -0.30 -13.10
N GLN A 225 14.94 -0.89 -13.89
CA GLN A 225 14.58 -1.54 -15.13
C GLN A 225 14.92 -3.02 -15.06
N LYS A 226 14.11 -3.83 -15.72
CA LYS A 226 14.38 -5.21 -16.05
C LYS A 226 14.60 -5.32 -17.54
N ASP A 227 15.44 -6.24 -17.95
CA ASP A 227 15.53 -6.62 -19.36
C ASP A 227 14.47 -7.68 -19.65
N ILE A 228 13.63 -7.45 -20.66
CA ILE A 228 12.75 -8.45 -21.22
C ILE A 228 13.47 -9.04 -22.41
N ILE A 229 13.81 -10.33 -22.32
CA ILE A 229 14.52 -11.06 -23.36
C ILE A 229 13.60 -12.17 -23.87
N GLU A 230 13.41 -12.22 -25.17
CA GLU A 230 12.66 -13.27 -25.83
C GLU A 230 13.63 -14.22 -26.54
N ILE A 231 13.52 -15.51 -26.25
CA ILE A 231 14.37 -16.57 -26.84
C ILE A 231 13.50 -17.64 -27.50
N GLU A 232 14.08 -18.46 -28.36
CA GLU A 232 13.38 -19.60 -28.94
C GLU A 232 13.02 -20.67 -27.91
N ASN A 233 11.89 -21.35 -28.11
CA ASN A 233 11.35 -22.36 -27.20
C ASN A 233 12.23 -23.65 -27.13
N THR A 234 13.25 -23.76 -27.96
CA THR A 234 14.21 -24.89 -27.99
C THR A 234 15.18 -24.87 -26.80
N ASN A 235 15.33 -23.76 -26.10
CA ASN A 235 16.33 -23.54 -25.04
C ASN A 235 15.83 -23.84 -23.61
N ARG A 236 14.80 -24.68 -23.44
CA ARG A 236 14.18 -24.96 -22.13
C ARG A 236 15.15 -25.47 -21.07
N ASN A 237 16.12 -26.28 -21.43
CA ASN A 237 17.10 -26.85 -20.48
C ASN A 237 18.01 -25.79 -19.82
N LEU A 238 18.06 -24.57 -20.36
CA LEU A 238 18.85 -23.47 -19.79
C LEU A 238 18.13 -22.76 -18.64
N LEU A 239 16.78 -22.91 -18.55
CA LEU A 239 15.97 -22.25 -17.53
C LEU A 239 16.30 -22.71 -16.11
N ASP A 240 16.73 -23.96 -15.94
CA ASP A 240 17.11 -24.53 -14.65
C ASP A 240 18.31 -23.81 -14.00
N ASN A 241 19.10 -23.10 -14.81
CA ASN A 241 20.24 -22.32 -14.36
C ASN A 241 19.89 -20.88 -13.95
N LEU A 242 18.64 -20.44 -14.19
CA LEU A 242 18.17 -19.09 -13.92
C LEU A 242 17.38 -19.04 -12.62
N LYS A 243 17.96 -18.47 -11.56
CA LYS A 243 17.33 -18.38 -10.24
C LYS A 243 16.67 -17.01 -9.99
N LYS A 244 17.17 -15.97 -10.66
CA LYS A 244 16.75 -14.57 -10.51
C LYS A 244 16.02 -14.02 -11.72
N THR A 245 15.51 -14.89 -12.58
CA THR A 245 14.80 -14.57 -13.82
C THR A 245 13.41 -15.20 -13.76
N LYS A 246 12.37 -14.39 -14.02
CA LYS A 246 11.01 -14.93 -14.27
C LYS A 246 10.90 -15.27 -15.74
N TYR A 247 10.13 -16.31 -16.08
CA TYR A 247 9.87 -16.65 -17.46
C TYR A 247 8.43 -17.07 -17.70
N GLU A 248 7.96 -16.80 -18.91
CA GLU A 248 6.64 -17.18 -19.39
C GLU A 248 6.80 -17.83 -20.78
N PHE A 249 6.06 -18.92 -21.00
CA PHE A 249 6.03 -19.60 -22.29
C PHE A 249 4.96 -18.95 -23.16
N THR A 250 5.35 -18.61 -24.40
CA THR A 250 4.43 -18.28 -25.49
C THR A 250 4.34 -19.46 -26.45
N ASP A 251 3.51 -19.38 -27.48
CA ASP A 251 3.31 -20.48 -28.42
C ASP A 251 4.64 -20.91 -29.10
N ASN A 252 5.51 -19.95 -29.44
CA ASN A 252 6.74 -20.19 -30.20
C ASN A 252 8.01 -19.74 -29.50
N SER A 253 7.94 -19.03 -28.37
CA SER A 253 9.10 -18.46 -27.69
C SER A 253 8.98 -18.54 -26.18
N ILE A 254 10.05 -18.16 -25.48
CA ILE A 254 10.08 -17.98 -24.03
C ILE A 254 10.40 -16.52 -23.76
N MET A 255 9.54 -15.86 -23.01
CA MET A 255 9.76 -14.48 -22.57
C MET A 255 10.36 -14.48 -21.17
N LEU A 256 11.51 -13.84 -21.01
CA LEU A 256 12.28 -13.82 -19.77
C LEU A 256 12.32 -12.40 -19.21
N SER A 257 11.95 -12.24 -17.95
CA SER A 257 12.15 -11.01 -17.18
C SER A 257 13.43 -11.15 -16.36
N VAL A 258 14.50 -10.50 -16.80
CA VAL A 258 15.86 -10.65 -16.25
C VAL A 258 16.18 -9.47 -15.34
N TYR A 259 16.61 -9.76 -14.12
CA TYR A 259 16.89 -8.77 -13.07
C TYR A 259 18.36 -8.72 -12.66
N ASP A 260 19.15 -9.68 -13.12
CA ASP A 260 20.56 -9.88 -12.75
C ASP A 260 21.45 -9.81 -14.00
N GLU A 261 22.51 -8.99 -13.96
CA GLU A 261 23.36 -8.81 -15.12
C GLU A 261 24.16 -10.08 -15.49
N ALA A 262 24.50 -10.93 -14.49
CA ALA A 262 25.19 -12.17 -14.75
C ALA A 262 24.28 -13.19 -15.47
N GLU A 263 23.00 -13.28 -15.08
CA GLU A 263 22.02 -14.13 -15.80
C GLU A 263 21.73 -13.59 -17.20
N LYS A 264 21.72 -12.26 -17.37
CA LYS A 264 21.61 -11.63 -18.69
C LYS A 264 22.79 -11.98 -19.58
N GLU A 265 24.03 -11.82 -19.10
CA GLU A 265 25.21 -12.22 -19.87
C GLU A 265 25.20 -13.71 -20.21
N PHE A 266 24.75 -14.56 -19.29
CA PHE A 266 24.60 -15.99 -19.55
C PHE A 266 23.62 -16.25 -20.70
N LEU A 267 22.46 -15.61 -20.72
CA LEU A 267 21.47 -15.74 -21.81
C LEU A 267 22.02 -15.25 -23.14
N LEU A 268 22.66 -14.07 -23.16
CA LEU A 268 23.26 -13.51 -24.37
C LEU A 268 24.36 -14.41 -24.99
N LYS A 269 25.02 -15.23 -24.17
CA LYS A 269 26.08 -16.14 -24.64
C LYS A 269 25.55 -17.52 -25.09
N ASN A 270 24.40 -17.96 -24.57
CA ASN A 270 23.96 -19.33 -24.71
C ASN A 270 22.60 -19.50 -25.41
N CYS A 271 21.93 -18.41 -25.77
CA CYS A 271 20.62 -18.45 -26.42
C CYS A 271 20.58 -17.59 -27.68
N ASP A 272 19.76 -18.03 -28.64
CA ASP A 272 19.41 -17.20 -29.80
C ASP A 272 18.31 -16.21 -29.37
N ILE A 273 18.67 -14.92 -29.34
CA ILE A 273 17.79 -13.84 -28.91
C ILE A 273 16.89 -13.42 -30.07
N ILE A 274 15.57 -13.51 -29.88
CA ILE A 274 14.58 -13.02 -30.83
C ILE A 274 14.40 -11.52 -30.67
N SER A 275 14.18 -11.08 -29.41
CA SER A 275 14.00 -9.65 -29.09
C SER A 275 14.56 -9.32 -27.71
N MET A 276 14.93 -8.05 -27.51
CA MET A 276 15.34 -7.54 -26.22
C MET A 276 14.86 -6.11 -26.04
N ARG A 277 14.22 -5.82 -24.90
CA ARG A 277 13.78 -4.48 -24.52
C ARG A 277 13.91 -4.25 -23.04
N LYS A 278 13.93 -3.00 -22.59
CA LYS A 278 13.90 -2.62 -21.19
C LYS A 278 12.50 -2.22 -20.76
N GLU A 279 12.08 -2.69 -19.60
CA GLU A 279 10.84 -2.28 -18.98
C GLU A 279 11.08 -1.80 -17.55
N SER A 280 10.24 -0.87 -17.08
CA SER A 280 10.26 -0.46 -15.68
C SER A 280 9.80 -1.60 -14.77
N LEU A 281 10.42 -1.71 -13.58
CA LEU A 281 10.02 -2.69 -12.58
C LEU A 281 8.59 -2.42 -12.09
N THR A 282 7.82 -3.48 -11.91
CA THR A 282 6.55 -3.47 -11.20
C THR A 282 6.75 -3.77 -9.70
N ALA A 283 5.72 -3.59 -8.88
CA ALA A 283 5.76 -3.99 -7.47
C ALA A 283 6.06 -5.48 -7.30
N GLU A 284 5.52 -6.31 -8.20
CA GLU A 284 5.81 -7.75 -8.23
C GLU A 284 7.27 -8.06 -8.57
N ASP A 285 7.89 -7.24 -9.40
CA ASP A 285 9.30 -7.40 -9.75
C ASP A 285 10.21 -7.06 -8.56
N VAL A 286 9.89 -5.98 -7.83
CA VAL A 286 10.61 -5.62 -6.59
C VAL A 286 10.45 -6.73 -5.56
N TYR A 287 9.23 -7.23 -5.39
CA TYR A 287 8.95 -8.37 -4.53
C TYR A 287 9.80 -9.59 -4.91
N PHE A 288 9.79 -9.97 -6.19
CA PHE A 288 10.56 -11.11 -6.69
C PHE A 288 12.06 -10.95 -6.44
N ARG A 289 12.65 -9.77 -6.74
CA ARG A 289 14.07 -9.49 -6.50
C ARG A 289 14.45 -9.63 -5.03
N VAL A 290 13.64 -9.12 -4.13
CA VAL A 290 13.91 -9.21 -2.68
C VAL A 290 13.90 -10.67 -2.22
N ILE A 291 12.93 -11.47 -2.68
CA ILE A 291 12.79 -12.87 -2.26
C ILE A 291 13.83 -13.78 -2.93
N SER A 292 14.21 -13.51 -4.19
CA SER A 292 15.25 -14.29 -4.90
C SER A 292 16.67 -14.05 -4.34
N ASN A 293 16.87 -12.96 -3.59
CA ASN A 293 18.15 -12.64 -2.95
C ASN A 293 18.21 -13.08 -1.47
N VAL A 294 17.11 -13.65 -0.94
CA VAL A 294 17.01 -14.27 0.38
C VAL A 294 17.14 -15.78 0.23
#